data_4abac8506de1d6f5abf768a473ac778d
#
_entry.id   4abac8506de1d6f5abf768a473ac778d
#
_cell.length_a   1.000
_cell.length_b   1.000
_cell.length_c   1.000
_cell.angle_alpha   90.00
_cell.angle_beta   90.00
_cell.angle_gamma   90.00
#
_symmetry.space_group_name_H-M   'P 1'
#
loop_
_entity.id
_entity.type
_entity.pdbx_description
1 polymer ?
#
loop_
_entity_poly.entity_id
_entity_poly.type
_entity_poly.pdbx_seq_one_letter_code
_entity_poly.pdbx_strand_id
1 'polypeptide(L)'
;MAFSLLSILVVIIWIVIGTSRLKIHPFLVLFSGALFLGFLLGITPVETLKLIQQGLGKIIQNIGLLILFGTVIGVSLEESKGTLAIAQGVLRYLGRLPLPYAISFIGYIVSIPVFCDAAFVILSHLNKTLSRQTKTPLVGLTVALSTGLFAPHVLVPPTPGPLAAASNLELENLLLLIVVGATIALILIIVGGAYGHYLIKKHPTQSEQIYHETNEEKSIKSLPDFKSALLPILIPIGLMGLGAGIKFIPFKGAFFDFILLLTQPTFALAVGMLFAFRLARTQRKDFVNTSLNKGIKQAAPILIITGMGGALGSIIQTIPLQNIAQSLSSYDALGIVIPFLIAALLKTAQGSSTVAIITTSSIVFPLLPLLQLDSEMGKVWVIMSLGVGSMTISHANDSYFWIVSQMSGMDVKTAYRTHTVGTFIQGVVGLVVVLIGYYLWSFLF
;
A
#
# COMPACT_ATOMS: atom_id res chain seq x y z
N MET A 1 -12.39 21.80 24.67
CA MET A 1 -11.09 21.52 24.06
C MET A 1 -10.45 20.24 24.59
N ALA A 2 -10.04 20.13 25.87
CA ALA A 2 -9.55 18.87 26.45
C ALA A 2 -10.55 17.70 26.28
N PHE A 3 -11.85 17.98 26.41
CA PHE A 3 -12.91 17.01 26.20
C PHE A 3 -12.94 16.48 24.74
N SER A 4 -12.76 17.32 23.74
CA SER A 4 -12.76 16.89 22.32
C SER A 4 -11.55 16.00 22.00
N LEU A 5 -10.37 16.32 22.54
CA LEU A 5 -9.18 15.48 22.39
C LEU A 5 -9.35 14.13 23.14
N LEU A 6 -9.95 14.16 24.31
CA LEU A 6 -10.29 12.94 25.05
C LEU A 6 -11.30 12.09 24.29
N SER A 7 -12.30 12.71 23.64
CA SER A 7 -13.28 12.02 22.80
C SER A 7 -12.62 11.31 21.61
N ILE A 8 -11.68 11.98 20.93
CA ILE A 8 -10.88 11.35 19.87
C ILE A 8 -10.09 10.15 20.41
N LEU A 9 -9.40 10.32 21.55
CA LEU A 9 -8.64 9.24 22.18
C LEU A 9 -9.52 8.04 22.50
N VAL A 10 -10.71 8.26 23.07
CA VAL A 10 -11.69 7.19 23.39
C VAL A 10 -12.11 6.45 22.11
N VAL A 11 -12.37 7.17 21.02
CA VAL A 11 -12.73 6.54 19.73
C VAL A 11 -11.54 5.78 19.13
N ILE A 12 -10.30 6.27 19.24
CA ILE A 12 -9.10 5.52 18.84
C ILE A 12 -9.00 4.21 19.63
N ILE A 13 -9.18 4.26 20.96
CA ILE A 13 -9.19 3.07 21.82
C ILE A 13 -10.30 2.11 21.38
N TRP A 14 -11.50 2.61 21.09
CA TRP A 14 -12.60 1.81 20.53
C TRP A 14 -12.20 1.12 19.22
N ILE A 15 -11.58 1.84 18.28
CA ILE A 15 -11.13 1.28 17.00
C ILE A 15 -10.11 0.16 17.24
N VAL A 16 -9.13 0.38 18.12
CA VAL A 16 -8.12 -0.62 18.47
C VAL A 16 -8.76 -1.85 19.12
N ILE A 17 -9.59 -1.69 20.12
CA ILE A 17 -10.22 -2.81 20.85
C ILE A 17 -11.22 -3.53 19.94
N GLY A 18 -12.07 -2.80 19.22
CA GLY A 18 -13.09 -3.33 18.33
C GLY A 18 -12.50 -4.21 17.23
N THR A 19 -11.42 -3.74 16.58
CA THR A 19 -10.78 -4.50 15.49
C THR A 19 -9.87 -5.61 16.00
N SER A 20 -9.11 -5.42 17.10
CA SER A 20 -8.11 -6.37 17.56
C SER A 20 -8.64 -7.44 18.50
N ARG A 21 -9.34 -7.02 19.59
CA ARG A 21 -9.86 -7.95 20.61
C ARG A 21 -11.23 -8.53 20.27
N LEU A 22 -12.16 -7.66 19.87
CA LEU A 22 -13.53 -8.07 19.57
C LEU A 22 -13.66 -8.65 18.16
N LYS A 23 -12.63 -8.47 17.29
CA LYS A 23 -12.59 -8.93 15.89
C LYS A 23 -13.81 -8.51 15.07
N ILE A 24 -14.37 -7.35 15.41
CA ILE A 24 -15.47 -6.74 14.67
C ILE A 24 -14.92 -6.22 13.33
N HIS A 25 -15.72 -6.36 12.28
CA HIS A 25 -15.33 -5.89 10.95
C HIS A 25 -14.98 -4.39 10.97
N PRO A 26 -13.87 -3.93 10.36
CA PRO A 26 -13.41 -2.54 10.39
C PRO A 26 -14.47 -1.52 9.99
N PHE A 27 -15.32 -1.85 9.01
CA PHE A 27 -16.46 -1.03 8.62
C PHE A 27 -17.38 -0.69 9.81
N LEU A 28 -17.78 -1.70 10.59
CA LEU A 28 -18.68 -1.50 11.73
C LEU A 28 -18.00 -0.72 12.86
N VAL A 29 -16.74 -0.96 13.09
CA VAL A 29 -15.95 -0.27 14.12
C VAL A 29 -15.79 1.21 13.78
N LEU A 30 -15.46 1.54 12.53
CA LEU A 30 -15.34 2.92 12.07
C LEU A 30 -16.70 3.62 12.07
N PHE A 31 -17.77 2.95 11.62
CA PHE A 31 -19.13 3.49 11.62
C PHE A 31 -19.61 3.80 13.03
N SER A 32 -19.53 2.83 13.95
CA SER A 32 -19.90 3.03 15.36
C SER A 32 -19.01 4.06 16.05
N GLY A 33 -17.71 4.08 15.74
CA GLY A 33 -16.77 5.09 16.23
C GLY A 33 -17.14 6.50 15.76
N ALA A 34 -17.53 6.66 14.50
CA ALA A 34 -18.02 7.93 13.97
C ALA A 34 -19.31 8.39 14.65
N LEU A 35 -20.30 7.50 14.79
CA LEU A 35 -21.54 7.80 15.52
C LEU A 35 -21.27 8.21 16.98
N PHE A 36 -20.42 7.45 17.65
CA PHE A 36 -20.07 7.68 19.05
C PHE A 36 -19.33 9.01 19.23
N LEU A 37 -18.41 9.33 18.31
CA LEU A 37 -17.72 10.63 18.32
C LEU A 37 -18.68 11.80 18.13
N GLY A 38 -19.62 11.72 17.18
CA GLY A 38 -20.64 12.74 16.97
C GLY A 38 -21.47 12.96 18.24
N PHE A 39 -21.87 11.90 18.91
CA PHE A 39 -22.58 11.96 20.20
C PHE A 39 -21.75 12.64 21.28
N LEU A 40 -20.48 12.24 21.46
CA LEU A 40 -19.58 12.86 22.45
C LEU A 40 -19.36 14.36 22.21
N LEU A 41 -19.34 14.78 20.94
CA LEU A 41 -19.17 16.18 20.57
C LEU A 41 -20.48 17.00 20.65
N GLY A 42 -21.59 16.37 21.03
CA GLY A 42 -22.90 17.04 21.15
C GLY A 42 -23.57 17.33 19.81
N ILE A 43 -23.12 16.70 18.70
CA ILE A 43 -23.73 16.82 17.37
C ILE A 43 -25.04 16.01 17.36
N THR A 44 -26.09 16.57 16.76
CA THR A 44 -27.36 15.86 16.68
C THR A 44 -27.23 14.56 15.88
N PRO A 45 -28.01 13.51 16.18
CA PRO A 45 -27.94 12.24 15.42
C PRO A 45 -28.16 12.42 13.90
N VAL A 46 -29.05 13.31 13.51
CA VAL A 46 -29.35 13.61 12.10
C VAL A 46 -28.14 14.25 11.41
N GLU A 47 -27.53 15.25 12.04
CA GLU A 47 -26.34 15.91 11.49
C GLU A 47 -25.13 14.96 11.48
N THR A 48 -24.96 14.13 12.50
CA THR A 48 -23.91 13.08 12.54
C THR A 48 -24.05 12.14 11.35
N LEU A 49 -25.26 11.63 11.06
CA LEU A 49 -25.50 10.78 9.89
C LEU A 49 -25.20 11.49 8.57
N LYS A 50 -25.57 12.77 8.47
CA LYS A 50 -25.30 13.59 7.29
C LYS A 50 -23.79 13.75 7.06
N LEU A 51 -23.02 14.04 8.10
CA LEU A 51 -21.55 14.13 8.04
C LEU A 51 -20.92 12.79 7.63
N ILE A 52 -21.42 11.66 8.17
CA ILE A 52 -20.99 10.32 7.77
C ILE A 52 -21.23 10.08 6.28
N GLN A 53 -22.42 10.38 5.78
CA GLN A 53 -22.77 10.21 4.37
C GLN A 53 -21.92 11.10 3.45
N GLN A 54 -21.68 12.34 3.84
CA GLN A 54 -20.85 13.29 3.09
C GLN A 54 -19.39 12.81 3.04
N GLY A 55 -18.81 12.39 4.17
CA GLY A 55 -17.44 11.89 4.24
C GLY A 55 -17.24 10.63 3.41
N LEU A 56 -18.17 9.67 3.51
CA LEU A 56 -18.15 8.46 2.68
C LEU A 56 -18.27 8.81 1.18
N GLY A 57 -19.20 9.68 0.82
CA GLY A 57 -19.41 10.11 -0.57
C GLY A 57 -18.20 10.82 -1.16
N LYS A 58 -17.56 11.72 -0.39
CA LYS A 58 -16.35 12.46 -0.80
C LYS A 58 -15.20 11.51 -1.15
N ILE A 59 -14.95 10.48 -0.33
CA ILE A 59 -13.91 9.48 -0.60
C ILE A 59 -14.21 8.69 -1.87
N ILE A 60 -15.43 8.18 -2.03
CA ILE A 60 -15.82 7.43 -3.24
C ILE A 60 -15.68 8.30 -4.48
N GLN A 61 -16.09 9.56 -4.41
CA GLN A 61 -15.96 10.53 -5.50
C GLN A 61 -14.49 10.76 -5.89
N ASN A 62 -13.60 10.92 -4.90
CA ASN A 62 -12.21 11.28 -5.16
C ASN A 62 -11.37 10.11 -5.68
N ILE A 63 -11.53 8.92 -5.08
CA ILE A 63 -10.62 7.78 -5.36
C ILE A 63 -11.34 6.49 -5.79
N GLY A 64 -12.66 6.49 -5.88
CA GLY A 64 -13.40 5.27 -6.21
C GLY A 64 -12.95 4.63 -7.52
N LEU A 65 -12.87 5.43 -8.59
CA LEU A 65 -12.39 4.96 -9.89
C LEU A 65 -10.89 4.61 -9.89
N LEU A 66 -10.06 5.34 -9.12
CA LEU A 66 -8.63 5.04 -9.03
C LEU A 66 -8.39 3.64 -8.43
N ILE A 67 -9.08 3.34 -7.32
CA ILE A 67 -9.01 2.02 -6.68
C ILE A 67 -9.55 0.94 -7.61
N LEU A 68 -10.69 1.19 -8.28
CA LEU A 68 -11.28 0.22 -9.19
C LEU A 68 -10.35 -0.11 -10.36
N PHE A 69 -9.82 0.89 -11.06
CA PHE A 69 -8.94 0.65 -12.21
C PHE A 69 -7.61 0.02 -11.78
N GLY A 70 -7.04 0.44 -10.65
CA GLY A 70 -5.84 -0.16 -10.07
C GLY A 70 -6.02 -1.65 -9.75
N THR A 71 -7.13 -2.02 -9.11
CA THR A 71 -7.43 -3.43 -8.82
C THR A 71 -7.69 -4.26 -10.07
N VAL A 72 -8.37 -3.71 -11.08
CA VAL A 72 -8.60 -4.40 -12.37
C VAL A 72 -7.28 -4.61 -13.11
N ILE A 73 -6.35 -3.65 -13.10
CA ILE A 73 -5.00 -3.83 -13.67
C ILE A 73 -4.29 -4.98 -12.96
N GLY A 74 -4.30 -4.99 -11.62
CA GLY A 74 -3.69 -6.04 -10.82
C GLY A 74 -4.24 -7.42 -11.16
N VAL A 75 -5.56 -7.58 -11.13
CA VAL A 75 -6.23 -8.84 -11.48
C VAL A 75 -5.94 -9.27 -12.92
N SER A 76 -5.91 -8.33 -13.87
CA SER A 76 -5.60 -8.65 -15.27
C SER A 76 -4.18 -9.18 -15.43
N LEU A 77 -3.20 -8.63 -14.69
CA LEU A 77 -1.82 -9.13 -14.66
C LEU A 77 -1.73 -10.53 -14.03
N GLU A 78 -2.53 -10.81 -13.00
CA GLU A 78 -2.63 -12.15 -12.39
C GLU A 78 -3.20 -13.16 -13.38
N GLU A 79 -4.39 -12.91 -13.93
CA GLU A 79 -5.11 -13.80 -14.83
C GLU A 79 -4.35 -14.08 -16.15
N SER A 80 -3.60 -13.08 -16.66
CA SER A 80 -2.78 -13.23 -17.86
C SER A 80 -1.43 -13.91 -17.61
N LYS A 81 -1.06 -14.19 -16.36
CA LYS A 81 0.31 -14.54 -15.94
C LYS A 81 1.35 -13.45 -16.25
N GLY A 82 0.91 -12.20 -16.40
CA GLY A 82 1.79 -11.04 -16.64
C GLY A 82 2.78 -10.82 -15.49
N THR A 83 2.36 -11.09 -14.24
CA THR A 83 3.23 -11.07 -13.05
C THR A 83 4.43 -12.01 -13.17
N LEU A 84 4.24 -13.22 -13.69
CA LEU A 84 5.31 -14.18 -13.95
C LEU A 84 6.22 -13.73 -15.10
N ALA A 85 5.64 -13.15 -16.16
CA ALA A 85 6.41 -12.60 -17.27
C ALA A 85 7.32 -11.44 -16.82
N ILE A 86 6.80 -10.55 -15.94
CA ILE A 86 7.59 -9.47 -15.33
C ILE A 86 8.73 -10.07 -14.49
N ALA A 87 8.43 -11.05 -13.66
CA ALA A 87 9.42 -11.67 -12.79
C ALA A 87 10.56 -12.33 -13.58
N GLN A 88 10.24 -13.11 -14.64
CA GLN A 88 11.24 -13.74 -15.50
C GLN A 88 12.06 -12.71 -16.28
N GLY A 89 11.43 -11.65 -16.78
CA GLY A 89 12.10 -10.55 -17.45
C GLY A 89 13.11 -9.86 -16.55
N VAL A 90 12.70 -9.52 -15.32
CA VAL A 90 13.58 -8.88 -14.32
C VAL A 90 14.78 -9.79 -14.00
N LEU A 91 14.55 -11.08 -13.77
CA LEU A 91 15.65 -12.03 -13.52
C LEU A 91 16.67 -12.07 -14.69
N ARG A 92 16.17 -12.00 -15.93
CA ARG A 92 17.06 -12.00 -17.10
C ARG A 92 17.97 -10.76 -17.15
N TYR A 93 17.46 -9.58 -16.72
CA TYR A 93 18.24 -8.34 -16.70
C TYR A 93 19.11 -8.21 -15.44
N LEU A 94 18.62 -8.66 -14.29
CA LEU A 94 19.28 -8.53 -13.00
C LEU A 94 20.03 -9.80 -12.54
N GLY A 95 20.23 -10.78 -13.42
CA GLY A 95 20.88 -12.06 -13.08
C GLY A 95 22.33 -11.97 -12.58
N ARG A 96 22.96 -10.79 -12.66
CA ARG A 96 24.27 -10.51 -12.07
C ARG A 96 24.22 -10.15 -10.58
N LEU A 97 23.05 -9.76 -10.06
CA LEU A 97 22.88 -9.44 -8.65
C LEU A 97 22.76 -10.74 -7.83
N PRO A 98 23.18 -10.73 -6.56
CA PRO A 98 22.87 -11.84 -5.66
C PRO A 98 21.35 -12.08 -5.64
N LEU A 99 20.95 -13.35 -5.72
CA LEU A 99 19.55 -13.76 -5.94
C LEU A 99 18.53 -13.11 -4.99
N PRO A 100 18.79 -12.90 -3.67
CA PRO A 100 17.84 -12.23 -2.79
C PRO A 100 17.50 -10.79 -3.23
N TYR A 101 18.48 -10.04 -3.73
CA TYR A 101 18.24 -8.68 -4.21
C TYR A 101 17.42 -8.67 -5.51
N ALA A 102 17.71 -9.59 -6.44
CA ALA A 102 16.94 -9.74 -7.67
C ALA A 102 15.48 -10.10 -7.35
N ILE A 103 15.24 -11.01 -6.40
CA ILE A 103 13.90 -11.41 -5.97
C ILE A 103 13.18 -10.27 -5.24
N SER A 104 13.86 -9.52 -4.39
CA SER A 104 13.28 -8.36 -3.72
C SER A 104 12.87 -7.28 -4.75
N PHE A 105 13.68 -7.08 -5.80
CA PHE A 105 13.36 -6.15 -6.89
C PHE A 105 12.18 -6.64 -7.77
N ILE A 106 12.05 -7.95 -7.99
CA ILE A 106 10.85 -8.52 -8.62
C ILE A 106 9.61 -8.17 -7.81
N GLY A 107 9.68 -8.38 -6.49
CA GLY A 107 8.62 -8.00 -5.57
C GLY A 107 8.24 -6.53 -5.71
N TYR A 108 9.23 -5.65 -5.76
CA TYR A 108 9.04 -4.21 -5.92
C TYR A 108 8.21 -3.87 -7.18
N ILE A 109 8.60 -4.37 -8.34
CA ILE A 109 7.91 -4.05 -9.59
C ILE A 109 6.51 -4.66 -9.62
N VAL A 110 6.38 -5.92 -9.21
CA VAL A 110 5.11 -6.64 -9.27
C VAL A 110 4.08 -6.08 -8.30
N SER A 111 4.49 -5.64 -7.12
CA SER A 111 3.56 -5.16 -6.09
C SER A 111 3.03 -3.75 -6.32
N ILE A 112 3.55 -3.01 -7.29
CA ILE A 112 2.98 -1.69 -7.63
C ILE A 112 1.51 -1.83 -8.07
N PRO A 113 1.14 -2.71 -9.05
CA PRO A 113 -0.24 -2.89 -9.46
C PRO A 113 -0.95 -4.07 -8.77
N VAL A 114 -0.22 -5.02 -8.16
CA VAL A 114 -0.77 -6.28 -7.64
C VAL A 114 -0.68 -6.29 -6.12
N PHE A 115 -1.73 -6.78 -5.46
CA PHE A 115 -1.70 -6.97 -4.01
C PHE A 115 -0.57 -7.92 -3.59
N CYS A 116 0.13 -7.58 -2.52
CA CYS A 116 1.27 -8.37 -2.04
C CYS A 116 0.89 -9.83 -1.74
N ASP A 117 -0.31 -10.08 -1.22
CA ASP A 117 -0.85 -11.41 -0.92
C ASP A 117 -0.92 -12.27 -2.19
N ALA A 118 -1.62 -11.79 -3.21
CA ALA A 118 -1.80 -12.48 -4.49
C ALA A 118 -0.46 -12.64 -5.24
N ALA A 119 0.34 -11.58 -5.29
CA ALA A 119 1.66 -11.61 -5.91
C ALA A 119 2.58 -12.64 -5.24
N PHE A 120 2.54 -12.75 -3.91
CA PHE A 120 3.33 -13.74 -3.19
C PHE A 120 2.91 -15.17 -3.54
N VAL A 121 1.60 -15.46 -3.59
CA VAL A 121 1.09 -16.79 -3.98
C VAL A 121 1.63 -17.18 -5.36
N ILE A 122 1.50 -16.29 -6.36
CA ILE A 122 1.94 -16.53 -7.74
C ILE A 122 3.45 -16.73 -7.81
N LEU A 123 4.22 -15.86 -7.15
CA LEU A 123 5.69 -15.88 -7.22
C LEU A 123 6.34 -16.90 -6.30
N SER A 124 5.61 -17.48 -5.35
CA SER A 124 6.14 -18.51 -4.45
C SER A 124 6.64 -19.74 -5.19
N HIS A 125 5.96 -20.17 -6.27
CA HIS A 125 6.40 -21.26 -7.12
C HIS A 125 7.71 -20.95 -7.84
N LEU A 126 7.84 -19.74 -8.42
CA LEU A 126 9.09 -19.28 -9.02
C LEU A 126 10.22 -19.27 -7.99
N ASN A 127 9.93 -18.76 -6.79
CA ASN A 127 10.89 -18.69 -5.68
C ASN A 127 11.39 -20.08 -5.26
N LYS A 128 10.50 -21.09 -5.17
CA LYS A 128 10.86 -22.49 -4.90
C LYS A 128 11.71 -23.08 -6.02
N THR A 129 11.35 -22.85 -7.25
CA THR A 129 12.11 -23.33 -8.43
C THR A 129 13.52 -22.76 -8.44
N LEU A 130 13.67 -21.46 -8.21
CA LEU A 130 14.98 -20.79 -8.11
C LEU A 130 15.79 -21.31 -6.94
N SER A 131 15.19 -21.54 -5.77
CA SER A 131 15.85 -22.12 -4.61
C SER A 131 16.47 -23.48 -4.94
N ARG A 132 15.73 -24.36 -5.64
CA ARG A 132 16.21 -25.67 -6.07
C ARG A 132 17.34 -25.58 -7.09
N GLN A 133 17.14 -24.78 -8.16
CA GLN A 133 18.13 -24.65 -9.24
C GLN A 133 19.45 -24.05 -8.78
N THR A 134 19.39 -23.07 -7.87
CA THR A 134 20.59 -22.39 -7.35
C THR A 134 21.12 -22.98 -6.05
N LYS A 135 20.45 -23.99 -5.49
CA LYS A 135 20.77 -24.58 -4.18
C LYS A 135 20.81 -23.52 -3.05
N THR A 136 19.97 -22.49 -3.18
CA THR A 136 19.89 -21.39 -2.21
C THR A 136 18.79 -21.67 -1.19
N PRO A 137 19.00 -21.51 0.13
CA PRO A 137 17.99 -21.73 1.14
C PRO A 137 16.72 -20.90 0.90
N LEU A 138 15.55 -21.59 0.84
CA LEU A 138 14.29 -20.99 0.50
C LEU A 138 13.86 -19.88 1.47
N VAL A 139 14.18 -20.01 2.76
CA VAL A 139 13.80 -19.05 3.81
C VAL A 139 14.29 -17.63 3.47
N GLY A 140 15.56 -17.49 3.07
CA GLY A 140 16.10 -16.18 2.71
C GLY A 140 15.48 -15.60 1.46
N LEU A 141 15.21 -16.43 0.43
CA LEU A 141 14.51 -15.99 -0.78
C LEU A 141 13.05 -15.61 -0.48
N THR A 142 12.39 -16.36 0.41
CA THR A 142 11.02 -16.07 0.86
C THR A 142 10.94 -14.70 1.54
N VAL A 143 11.87 -14.40 2.44
CA VAL A 143 11.89 -13.12 3.14
C VAL A 143 12.24 -11.99 2.17
N ALA A 144 13.18 -12.18 1.26
CA ALA A 144 13.50 -11.21 0.22
C ALA A 144 12.29 -10.90 -0.68
N LEU A 145 11.53 -11.93 -1.09
CA LEU A 145 10.32 -11.76 -1.88
C LEU A 145 9.23 -11.05 -1.08
N SER A 146 8.95 -11.52 0.13
CA SER A 146 7.86 -10.97 0.96
C SER A 146 8.10 -9.51 1.33
N THR A 147 9.32 -9.15 1.71
CA THR A 147 9.69 -7.77 2.02
C THR A 147 9.73 -6.90 0.76
N GLY A 148 10.16 -7.46 -0.37
CA GLY A 148 10.15 -6.80 -1.68
C GLY A 148 8.75 -6.45 -2.18
N LEU A 149 7.76 -7.31 -1.91
CA LEU A 149 6.37 -7.07 -2.23
C LEU A 149 5.70 -6.07 -1.26
N PHE A 150 6.07 -6.11 0.02
CA PHE A 150 5.36 -5.37 1.05
C PHE A 150 5.67 -3.87 1.02
N ALA A 151 6.92 -3.47 0.78
CA ALA A 151 7.31 -2.07 0.76
C ALA A 151 6.53 -1.22 -0.27
N PRO A 152 6.50 -1.56 -1.58
CA PRO A 152 5.71 -0.78 -2.54
C PRO A 152 4.20 -0.88 -2.30
N HIS A 153 3.71 -2.00 -1.75
CA HIS A 153 2.28 -2.17 -1.43
C HIS A 153 1.76 -1.11 -0.45
N VAL A 154 2.57 -0.69 0.51
CA VAL A 154 2.16 0.28 1.53
C VAL A 154 2.61 1.71 1.24
N LEU A 155 3.49 1.94 0.25
CA LEU A 155 4.08 3.24 -0.02
C LEU A 155 3.74 3.80 -1.41
N VAL A 156 3.42 2.95 -2.40
CA VAL A 156 3.35 3.37 -3.80
C VAL A 156 1.95 3.23 -4.37
N PRO A 157 1.28 4.31 -4.79
CA PRO A 157 0.10 4.21 -5.62
C PRO A 157 0.38 3.45 -6.94
N PRO A 158 -0.59 2.75 -7.54
CA PRO A 158 -2.03 2.79 -7.27
C PRO A 158 -2.54 1.81 -6.21
N THR A 159 -1.70 1.29 -5.33
CA THR A 159 -2.16 0.45 -4.24
C THR A 159 -3.17 1.18 -3.35
N PRO A 160 -4.20 0.48 -2.82
CA PRO A 160 -5.35 1.12 -2.17
C PRO A 160 -5.00 1.91 -0.91
N GLY A 161 -4.05 1.42 -0.10
CA GLY A 161 -3.65 2.09 1.13
C GLY A 161 -3.14 3.51 0.91
N PRO A 162 -2.06 3.70 0.14
CA PRO A 162 -1.53 5.02 -0.21
C PRO A 162 -2.54 5.93 -0.91
N LEU A 163 -3.39 5.38 -1.83
CA LEU A 163 -4.44 6.16 -2.47
C LEU A 163 -5.48 6.67 -1.47
N ALA A 164 -5.91 5.81 -0.56
CA ALA A 164 -6.86 6.17 0.48
C ALA A 164 -6.29 7.24 1.42
N ALA A 165 -5.02 7.09 1.82
CA ALA A 165 -4.33 8.08 2.64
C ALA A 165 -4.21 9.43 1.90
N ALA A 166 -3.85 9.42 0.62
CA ALA A 166 -3.80 10.63 -0.22
C ALA A 166 -5.14 11.35 -0.25
N SER A 167 -6.24 10.61 -0.42
CA SER A 167 -7.59 11.19 -0.40
C SER A 167 -7.98 11.70 0.98
N ASN A 168 -7.74 10.93 2.05
CA ASN A 168 -8.08 11.32 3.41
C ASN A 168 -7.33 12.58 3.86
N LEU A 169 -6.07 12.75 3.43
CA LEU A 169 -5.24 13.91 3.72
C LEU A 169 -5.41 15.05 2.69
N GLU A 170 -6.32 14.90 1.73
CA GLU A 170 -6.57 15.88 0.66
C GLU A 170 -5.27 16.26 -0.09
N LEU A 171 -4.48 15.25 -0.46
CA LEU A 171 -3.28 15.42 -1.27
C LEU A 171 -3.66 15.63 -2.74
N GLU A 172 -3.20 16.72 -3.35
CA GLU A 172 -3.51 17.04 -4.74
C GLU A 172 -2.50 16.40 -5.74
N ASN A 173 -1.23 16.31 -5.34
CA ASN A 173 -0.17 15.85 -6.23
C ASN A 173 0.16 14.37 -6.02
N LEU A 174 -0.62 13.50 -6.67
CA LEU A 174 -0.41 12.05 -6.60
C LEU A 174 0.93 11.59 -7.19
N LEU A 175 1.46 12.29 -8.22
CA LEU A 175 2.77 11.97 -8.79
C LEU A 175 3.90 12.15 -7.76
N LEU A 176 3.84 13.22 -6.96
CA LEU A 176 4.81 13.46 -5.90
C LEU A 176 4.82 12.28 -4.91
N LEU A 177 3.64 11.79 -4.52
CA LEU A 177 3.50 10.62 -3.67
C LEU A 177 4.11 9.37 -4.30
N ILE A 178 3.86 9.14 -5.60
CA ILE A 178 4.44 7.99 -6.34
C ILE A 178 5.97 8.07 -6.34
N VAL A 179 6.55 9.22 -6.65
CA VAL A 179 8.02 9.38 -6.75
C VAL A 179 8.68 9.19 -5.38
N VAL A 180 8.18 9.86 -4.34
CA VAL A 180 8.74 9.74 -2.99
C VAL A 180 8.54 8.33 -2.45
N GLY A 181 7.32 7.77 -2.60
CA GLY A 181 7.00 6.41 -2.16
C GLY A 181 7.84 5.34 -2.86
N ALA A 182 8.00 5.46 -4.19
CA ALA A 182 8.84 4.54 -4.96
C ALA A 182 10.31 4.63 -4.54
N THR A 183 10.83 5.83 -4.25
CA THR A 183 12.20 6.03 -3.79
C THR A 183 12.44 5.39 -2.43
N ILE A 184 11.55 5.63 -1.47
CA ILE A 184 11.65 5.01 -0.13
C ILE A 184 11.49 3.50 -0.24
N ALA A 185 10.50 3.00 -0.98
CA ALA A 185 10.31 1.58 -1.18
C ALA A 185 11.53 0.91 -1.84
N LEU A 186 12.22 1.59 -2.77
CA LEU A 186 13.46 1.10 -3.38
C LEU A 186 14.58 0.91 -2.34
N ILE A 187 14.72 1.84 -1.40
CA ILE A 187 15.67 1.70 -0.29
C ILE A 187 15.28 0.50 0.59
N LEU A 188 14.00 0.35 0.91
CA LEU A 188 13.53 -0.71 1.78
C LEU A 188 13.65 -2.11 1.17
N ILE A 189 13.52 -2.26 -0.14
CA ILE A 189 13.75 -3.56 -0.80
C ILE A 189 15.22 -3.97 -0.78
N ILE A 190 16.14 -3.01 -0.80
CA ILE A 190 17.57 -3.31 -0.61
C ILE A 190 17.80 -3.86 0.79
N VAL A 191 17.18 -3.25 1.80
CA VAL A 191 17.24 -3.74 3.20
C VAL A 191 16.64 -5.15 3.32
N GLY A 192 15.48 -5.39 2.71
CA GLY A 192 14.85 -6.70 2.67
C GLY A 192 15.70 -7.76 1.96
N GLY A 193 16.30 -7.40 0.82
CA GLY A 193 17.24 -8.25 0.10
C GLY A 193 18.50 -8.57 0.90
N ALA A 194 19.06 -7.58 1.61
CA ALA A 194 20.21 -7.75 2.50
C ALA A 194 19.89 -8.69 3.68
N TYR A 195 18.74 -8.52 4.29
CA TYR A 195 18.29 -9.40 5.36
C TYR A 195 18.03 -10.83 4.85
N GLY A 196 17.42 -10.98 3.67
CA GLY A 196 17.27 -12.28 3.00
C GLY A 196 18.63 -12.94 2.73
N HIS A 197 19.62 -12.17 2.27
CA HIS A 197 20.99 -12.65 2.06
C HIS A 197 21.67 -13.10 3.38
N TYR A 198 21.47 -12.35 4.46
CA TYR A 198 21.94 -12.74 5.79
C TYR A 198 21.31 -14.07 6.24
N LEU A 199 19.99 -14.27 6.03
CA LEU A 199 19.29 -15.49 6.41
C LEU A 199 19.81 -16.72 5.63
N ILE A 200 20.16 -16.57 4.35
CA ILE A 200 20.78 -17.64 3.55
C ILE A 200 22.09 -18.12 4.20
N LYS A 201 22.94 -17.19 4.64
CA LYS A 201 24.19 -17.54 5.31
C LYS A 201 23.99 -18.21 6.68
N LYS A 202 22.92 -17.82 7.40
CA LYS A 202 22.62 -18.33 8.74
C LYS A 202 21.95 -19.71 8.72
N HIS A 203 21.24 -20.08 7.66
CA HIS A 203 20.47 -21.32 7.54
C HIS A 203 20.88 -22.14 6.32
N PRO A 204 22.15 -22.58 6.18
CA PRO A 204 22.63 -23.22 4.96
C PRO A 204 21.99 -24.59 4.67
N THR A 205 21.41 -25.26 5.68
CA THR A 205 20.94 -26.65 5.62
C THR A 205 19.47 -26.84 5.27
N GLN A 206 18.67 -25.79 5.06
CA GLN A 206 17.23 -25.92 4.79
C GLN A 206 16.87 -26.18 3.31
N SER A 207 17.84 -26.65 2.49
CA SER A 207 17.61 -26.95 1.07
C SER A 207 16.83 -28.26 0.80
N GLU A 208 16.58 -29.09 1.80
CA GLU A 208 16.06 -30.46 1.63
C GLU A 208 14.64 -30.70 2.14
N GLN A 209 13.79 -29.70 2.26
CA GLN A 209 12.37 -30.02 2.47
C GLN A 209 11.78 -30.61 1.19
N ILE A 210 11.44 -31.92 1.27
CA ILE A 210 10.80 -32.72 0.23
C ILE A 210 9.44 -32.06 -0.09
N TYR A 211 9.40 -31.28 -1.16
CA TYR A 211 8.14 -30.81 -1.74
C TYR A 211 7.69 -31.83 -2.79
N HIS A 212 6.52 -32.44 -2.58
CA HIS A 212 5.88 -33.26 -3.60
C HIS A 212 5.70 -32.42 -4.88
N GLU A 213 6.14 -32.97 -6.00
CA GLU A 213 5.92 -32.38 -7.32
C GLU A 213 4.40 -32.29 -7.59
N THR A 214 3.89 -31.09 -7.63
CA THR A 214 2.58 -30.84 -8.23
C THR A 214 2.79 -30.65 -9.73
N ASN A 215 1.94 -31.34 -10.54
CA ASN A 215 1.99 -31.36 -12.01
C ASN A 215 1.81 -29.99 -12.73
N GLU A 216 2.04 -28.87 -12.03
CA GLU A 216 1.86 -27.52 -12.57
C GLU A 216 3.02 -27.01 -13.43
N GLU A 217 4.18 -27.70 -13.43
CA GLU A 217 5.33 -27.32 -14.27
C GLU A 217 5.05 -27.36 -15.78
N LYS A 218 4.01 -28.08 -16.22
CA LYS A 218 3.62 -28.17 -17.65
C LYS A 218 2.89 -26.95 -18.19
N SER A 219 2.50 -25.99 -17.36
CA SER A 219 1.67 -24.83 -17.74
C SER A 219 2.45 -23.57 -18.18
N ILE A 220 3.78 -23.63 -18.28
CA ILE A 220 4.62 -22.45 -18.58
C ILE A 220 4.65 -22.09 -20.07
N LYS A 221 4.00 -22.89 -20.94
CA LYS A 221 4.15 -22.76 -22.41
C LYS A 221 3.68 -21.46 -23.06
N SER A 222 3.10 -20.50 -22.33
CA SER A 222 2.65 -19.25 -22.94
C SER A 222 2.56 -18.08 -21.97
N LEU A 223 3.69 -17.49 -21.57
CA LEU A 223 3.69 -16.20 -20.87
C LEU A 223 3.52 -15.02 -21.84
N PRO A 224 2.91 -13.89 -21.45
CA PRO A 224 2.96 -12.66 -22.22
C PRO A 224 4.39 -12.16 -22.37
N ASP A 225 4.62 -11.34 -23.39
CA ASP A 225 5.92 -10.67 -23.53
C ASP A 225 6.17 -9.72 -22.34
N PHE A 226 7.42 -9.68 -21.88
CA PHE A 226 7.83 -8.87 -20.72
C PHE A 226 7.47 -7.39 -20.88
N LYS A 227 7.77 -6.81 -22.06
CA LYS A 227 7.47 -5.39 -22.35
C LYS A 227 5.96 -5.15 -22.29
N SER A 228 5.17 -6.03 -22.90
CA SER A 228 3.72 -5.94 -22.90
C SER A 228 3.13 -6.03 -21.50
N ALA A 229 3.70 -6.87 -20.63
CA ALA A 229 3.26 -7.00 -19.22
C ALA A 229 3.61 -5.77 -18.37
N LEU A 230 4.65 -5.01 -18.73
CA LEU A 230 5.02 -3.77 -18.03
C LEU A 230 4.16 -2.55 -18.44
N LEU A 231 3.60 -2.51 -19.66
CA LEU A 231 2.84 -1.37 -20.17
C LEU A 231 1.69 -0.93 -19.25
N PRO A 232 0.86 -1.84 -18.69
CA PRO A 232 -0.21 -1.45 -17.75
C PRO A 232 0.26 -0.67 -16.51
N ILE A 233 1.53 -0.81 -16.14
CA ILE A 233 2.17 -0.14 -15.00
C ILE A 233 2.81 1.18 -15.45
N LEU A 234 3.63 1.11 -16.50
CA LEU A 234 4.46 2.24 -16.92
C LEU A 234 3.66 3.35 -17.60
N ILE A 235 2.61 3.00 -18.35
CA ILE A 235 1.79 3.99 -19.07
C ILE A 235 1.07 4.96 -18.12
N PRO A 236 0.34 4.51 -17.08
CA PRO A 236 -0.27 5.43 -16.14
C PRO A 236 0.75 6.36 -15.47
N ILE A 237 1.87 5.82 -15.01
CA ILE A 237 2.93 6.59 -14.35
C ILE A 237 3.52 7.63 -15.33
N GLY A 238 3.81 7.22 -16.57
CA GLY A 238 4.31 8.10 -17.61
C GLY A 238 3.33 9.22 -17.96
N LEU A 239 2.03 8.92 -18.09
CA LEU A 239 1.00 9.92 -18.36
C LEU A 239 0.89 10.93 -17.20
N MET A 240 0.86 10.46 -15.95
CA MET A 240 0.83 11.37 -14.78
C MET A 240 2.10 12.24 -14.73
N GLY A 241 3.28 11.66 -15.06
CA GLY A 241 4.53 12.39 -15.15
C GLY A 241 4.51 13.48 -16.23
N LEU A 242 3.99 13.17 -17.42
CA LEU A 242 3.78 14.15 -18.48
C LEU A 242 2.86 15.29 -18.02
N GLY A 243 1.76 14.97 -17.31
CA GLY A 243 0.83 15.96 -16.79
C GLY A 243 1.47 16.96 -15.81
N ALA A 244 2.38 16.48 -14.98
CA ALA A 244 3.12 17.37 -14.08
C ALA A 244 4.03 18.33 -14.85
N GLY A 245 4.73 17.85 -15.90
CA GLY A 245 5.59 18.70 -16.74
C GLY A 245 4.83 19.70 -17.60
N ILE A 246 3.70 19.29 -18.16
CA ILE A 246 2.88 20.11 -19.06
C ILE A 246 2.26 21.32 -18.35
N LYS A 247 1.95 21.24 -17.05
CA LYS A 247 1.41 22.37 -16.28
C LYS A 247 2.32 23.62 -16.28
N PHE A 248 3.61 23.47 -16.55
CA PHE A 248 4.56 24.58 -16.65
C PHE A 248 4.59 25.25 -18.04
N ILE A 249 3.87 24.70 -19.03
CA ILE A 249 3.87 25.21 -20.40
C ILE A 249 2.60 26.04 -20.62
N PRO A 250 2.69 27.33 -21.00
CA PRO A 250 1.54 28.24 -21.10
C PRO A 250 0.75 28.05 -22.42
N PHE A 251 0.53 26.83 -22.88
CA PHE A 251 -0.33 26.55 -24.04
C PHE A 251 -1.80 26.44 -23.63
N LYS A 252 -2.70 26.94 -24.51
CA LYS A 252 -4.15 26.86 -24.34
C LYS A 252 -4.77 26.32 -25.63
N GLY A 253 -5.82 25.51 -25.53
CA GLY A 253 -6.60 25.01 -26.65
C GLY A 253 -7.10 23.59 -26.43
N ALA A 254 -8.13 23.19 -27.20
CA ALA A 254 -8.81 21.90 -27.06
C ALA A 254 -7.89 20.68 -27.11
N PHE A 255 -6.82 20.73 -27.90
CA PHE A 255 -5.82 19.66 -27.97
C PHE A 255 -5.02 19.56 -26.67
N PHE A 256 -4.68 20.70 -26.07
CA PHE A 256 -3.96 20.75 -24.79
C PHE A 256 -4.85 20.25 -23.64
N ASP A 257 -6.13 20.66 -23.63
CA ASP A 257 -7.12 20.21 -22.66
C ASP A 257 -7.33 18.69 -22.74
N PHE A 258 -7.32 18.12 -23.95
CA PHE A 258 -7.39 16.67 -24.14
C PHE A 258 -6.15 15.95 -23.60
N ILE A 259 -4.95 16.48 -23.79
CA ILE A 259 -3.73 15.91 -23.20
C ILE A 259 -3.80 16.00 -21.68
N LEU A 260 -4.20 17.14 -21.11
CA LEU A 260 -4.38 17.29 -19.66
C LEU A 260 -5.38 16.29 -19.12
N LEU A 261 -6.48 16.01 -19.81
CA LEU A 261 -7.44 14.97 -19.43
C LEU A 261 -6.78 13.59 -19.34
N LEU A 262 -5.99 13.20 -20.35
CA LEU A 262 -5.29 11.91 -20.35
C LEU A 262 -4.26 11.76 -19.22
N THR A 263 -3.72 12.88 -18.76
CA THR A 263 -2.73 12.90 -17.67
C THR A 263 -3.36 12.92 -16.28
N GLN A 264 -4.70 13.11 -16.18
CA GLN A 264 -5.41 12.96 -14.91
C GLN A 264 -5.27 11.52 -14.38
N PRO A 265 -5.03 11.31 -13.08
CA PRO A 265 -4.76 9.97 -12.53
C PRO A 265 -5.82 8.93 -12.88
N THR A 266 -7.10 9.32 -12.90
CA THR A 266 -8.22 8.43 -13.25
C THR A 266 -8.13 7.98 -14.72
N PHE A 267 -7.90 8.91 -15.65
CA PHE A 267 -7.76 8.57 -17.07
C PHE A 267 -6.47 7.81 -17.35
N ALA A 268 -5.37 8.17 -16.74
CA ALA A 268 -4.11 7.46 -16.86
C ALA A 268 -4.26 5.98 -16.46
N LEU A 269 -4.93 5.70 -15.32
CA LEU A 269 -5.21 4.32 -14.89
C LEU A 269 -6.22 3.62 -15.82
N ALA A 270 -7.23 4.32 -16.34
CA ALA A 270 -8.15 3.75 -17.33
C ALA A 270 -7.38 3.30 -18.61
N VAL A 271 -6.45 4.12 -19.09
CA VAL A 271 -5.57 3.74 -20.22
C VAL A 271 -4.72 2.53 -19.85
N GLY A 272 -4.10 2.50 -18.66
CA GLY A 272 -3.35 1.35 -18.17
C GLY A 272 -4.19 0.06 -18.14
N MET A 273 -5.46 0.15 -17.70
CA MET A 273 -6.41 -0.96 -17.72
C MET A 273 -6.68 -1.48 -19.13
N LEU A 274 -6.80 -0.60 -20.12
CA LEU A 274 -6.94 -1.03 -21.53
C LEU A 274 -5.72 -1.79 -22.04
N PHE A 275 -4.51 -1.40 -21.63
CA PHE A 275 -3.29 -2.15 -21.93
C PHE A 275 -3.27 -3.50 -21.16
N ALA A 276 -3.75 -3.55 -19.93
CA ALA A 276 -3.88 -4.81 -19.20
C ALA A 276 -4.83 -5.79 -19.91
N PHE A 277 -5.95 -5.32 -20.48
CA PHE A 277 -6.86 -6.15 -21.28
C PHE A 277 -6.26 -6.68 -22.58
N ARG A 278 -5.21 -6.04 -23.12
CA ARG A 278 -4.48 -6.57 -24.28
C ARG A 278 -3.63 -7.80 -23.98
N LEU A 279 -3.38 -8.10 -22.70
CA LEU A 279 -2.68 -9.31 -22.28
C LEU A 279 -3.52 -10.59 -22.45
N ALA A 280 -4.83 -10.45 -22.71
CA ALA A 280 -5.72 -11.57 -23.05
C ALA A 280 -5.23 -12.30 -24.31
N ARG A 281 -5.01 -13.60 -24.25
CA ARG A 281 -4.50 -14.43 -25.37
C ARG A 281 -5.62 -15.11 -26.14
N THR A 282 -6.65 -15.56 -25.45
CA THR A 282 -7.81 -16.25 -25.98
C THR A 282 -9.08 -15.72 -25.32
N GLN A 283 -10.20 -15.71 -26.04
CA GLN A 283 -11.51 -15.29 -25.53
C GLN A 283 -11.46 -13.94 -24.76
N ARG A 284 -10.99 -12.91 -25.45
CA ARG A 284 -10.77 -11.58 -24.86
C ARG A 284 -11.96 -11.04 -24.06
N LYS A 285 -13.20 -11.34 -24.51
CA LYS A 285 -14.42 -10.89 -23.83
C LYS A 285 -14.56 -11.51 -22.43
N ASP A 286 -14.31 -12.82 -22.32
CA ASP A 286 -14.40 -13.52 -21.04
C ASP A 286 -13.29 -13.10 -20.08
N PHE A 287 -12.08 -12.88 -20.61
CA PHE A 287 -10.97 -12.34 -19.83
C PHE A 287 -11.29 -10.96 -19.25
N VAL A 288 -11.82 -10.03 -20.06
CA VAL A 288 -12.21 -8.67 -19.63
C VAL A 288 -13.30 -8.74 -18.55
N ASN A 289 -14.35 -9.55 -18.79
CA ASN A 289 -15.43 -9.72 -17.83
C ASN A 289 -14.94 -10.33 -16.50
N THR A 290 -14.07 -11.33 -16.57
CA THR A 290 -13.49 -11.96 -15.38
C THR A 290 -12.64 -10.98 -14.61
N SER A 291 -11.76 -10.23 -15.29
CA SER A 291 -10.90 -9.22 -14.68
C SER A 291 -11.70 -8.10 -14.03
N LEU A 292 -12.77 -7.62 -14.68
CA LEU A 292 -13.66 -6.61 -14.14
C LEU A 292 -14.41 -7.13 -12.90
N ASN A 293 -15.05 -8.30 -13.00
CA ASN A 293 -15.82 -8.85 -11.88
C ASN A 293 -14.95 -9.14 -10.65
N LYS A 294 -13.77 -9.72 -10.85
CA LYS A 294 -12.81 -9.97 -9.77
C LYS A 294 -12.25 -8.66 -9.22
N GLY A 295 -11.90 -7.69 -10.08
CA GLY A 295 -11.41 -6.37 -9.68
C GLY A 295 -12.45 -5.59 -8.86
N ILE A 296 -13.71 -5.57 -9.28
CA ILE A 296 -14.81 -4.96 -8.51
C ILE A 296 -14.95 -5.64 -7.14
N LYS A 297 -14.93 -6.97 -7.10
CA LYS A 297 -15.06 -7.74 -5.85
C LYS A 297 -13.91 -7.44 -4.88
N GLN A 298 -12.69 -7.23 -5.39
CA GLN A 298 -11.54 -6.84 -4.57
C GLN A 298 -11.59 -5.36 -4.14
N ALA A 299 -12.07 -4.47 -5.01
CA ALA A 299 -12.17 -3.04 -4.72
C ALA A 299 -13.27 -2.71 -3.69
N ALA A 300 -14.40 -3.42 -3.71
CA ALA A 300 -15.59 -3.09 -2.91
C ALA A 300 -15.31 -2.99 -1.39
N PRO A 301 -14.70 -3.98 -0.71
CA PRO A 301 -14.42 -3.86 0.72
C PRO A 301 -13.45 -2.71 1.03
N ILE A 302 -12.50 -2.44 0.13
CA ILE A 302 -11.54 -1.33 0.30
C ILE A 302 -12.27 0.00 0.25
N LEU A 303 -13.11 0.21 -0.76
CA LEU A 303 -13.90 1.43 -0.92
C LEU A 303 -14.81 1.71 0.28
N ILE A 304 -15.47 0.67 0.79
CA ILE A 304 -16.37 0.78 1.94
C ILE A 304 -15.58 1.16 3.21
N ILE A 305 -14.47 0.49 3.48
CA ILE A 305 -13.65 0.77 4.68
C ILE A 305 -13.03 2.16 4.58
N THR A 306 -12.49 2.53 3.41
CA THR A 306 -11.91 3.86 3.17
C THR A 306 -12.96 4.96 3.30
N GLY A 307 -14.15 4.74 2.72
CA GLY A 307 -15.27 5.66 2.86
C GLY A 307 -15.68 5.89 4.31
N MET A 308 -15.65 4.84 5.15
CA MET A 308 -15.91 4.99 6.59
C MET A 308 -14.77 5.70 7.33
N GLY A 309 -13.53 5.57 6.89
CA GLY A 309 -12.43 6.41 7.34
C GLY A 309 -12.69 7.89 7.08
N GLY A 310 -13.11 8.23 5.85
CA GLY A 310 -13.52 9.59 5.49
C GLY A 310 -14.72 10.10 6.30
N ALA A 311 -15.68 9.23 6.59
CA ALA A 311 -16.83 9.55 7.45
C ALA A 311 -16.39 9.94 8.88
N LEU A 312 -15.47 9.17 9.48
CA LEU A 312 -14.89 9.54 10.77
C LEU A 312 -14.12 10.86 10.68
N GLY A 313 -13.32 11.05 9.63
CA GLY A 313 -12.59 12.28 9.37
C GLY A 313 -13.48 13.51 9.28
N SER A 314 -14.66 13.42 8.63
CA SER A 314 -15.62 14.52 8.52
C SER A 314 -16.17 14.96 9.88
N ILE A 315 -16.35 14.05 10.82
CA ILE A 315 -16.79 14.40 12.18
C ILE A 315 -15.64 15.04 12.96
N ILE A 316 -14.41 14.52 12.84
CA ILE A 316 -13.25 15.11 13.53
C ILE A 316 -13.00 16.55 13.02
N GLN A 317 -13.22 16.83 11.74
CA GLN A 317 -13.11 18.19 11.15
C GLN A 317 -14.03 19.22 11.79
N THR A 318 -15.13 18.82 12.45
CA THR A 318 -15.98 19.78 13.17
C THR A 318 -15.35 20.36 14.43
N ILE A 319 -14.23 19.75 14.89
CA ILE A 319 -13.51 20.19 16.09
C ILE A 319 -12.61 21.38 15.73
N PRO A 320 -12.76 22.55 16.39
CA PRO A 320 -11.90 23.74 16.14
C PRO A 320 -10.50 23.52 16.73
N LEU A 321 -9.63 22.85 16.00
CA LEU A 321 -8.25 22.53 16.46
C LEU A 321 -7.25 23.69 16.29
N GLN A 322 -7.61 24.75 15.57
CA GLN A 322 -6.72 25.89 15.28
C GLN A 322 -6.13 26.58 16.53
N ASN A 323 -6.85 26.56 17.65
CA ASN A 323 -6.39 27.15 18.91
C ASN A 323 -5.34 26.29 19.65
N ILE A 324 -5.11 25.04 19.20
CA ILE A 324 -4.15 24.10 19.80
C ILE A 324 -2.77 24.26 19.15
N ALA A 325 -2.72 24.64 17.88
CA ALA A 325 -1.49 24.79 17.08
C ALA A 325 -0.49 25.73 17.73
N GLN A 326 -0.97 26.83 18.33
CA GLN A 326 -0.10 27.83 18.97
C GLN A 326 0.59 27.35 20.26
N SER A 327 0.07 26.34 20.93
CA SER A 327 0.66 25.81 22.18
C SER A 327 1.59 24.62 21.99
N LEU A 328 1.61 24.00 20.81
CA LEU A 328 2.39 22.80 20.50
C LEU A 328 3.57 23.04 19.54
N SER A 329 3.81 24.28 19.13
CA SER A 329 4.88 24.68 18.19
C SER A 329 6.32 24.29 18.59
N SER A 330 6.51 23.71 19.78
CA SER A 330 7.83 23.28 20.28
C SER A 330 8.16 21.80 19.98
N TYR A 331 7.29 21.04 19.26
CA TYR A 331 7.45 19.60 19.10
C TYR A 331 7.55 19.15 17.63
N ASP A 332 8.18 19.93 16.76
CA ASP A 332 8.30 19.65 15.32
C ASP A 332 8.83 18.25 14.98
N ALA A 333 9.77 17.76 15.78
CA ALA A 333 10.40 16.45 15.57
C ALA A 333 9.46 15.27 15.82
N LEU A 334 8.49 15.41 16.72
CA LEU A 334 7.54 14.35 17.06
C LEU A 334 6.39 14.24 16.05
N GLY A 335 6.12 15.29 15.28
CA GLY A 335 5.00 15.36 14.34
C GLY A 335 4.98 14.21 13.34
N ILE A 336 6.14 13.91 12.75
CA ILE A 336 6.25 12.84 11.72
C ILE A 336 6.29 11.42 12.32
N VAL A 337 6.63 11.26 13.61
CA VAL A 337 6.66 9.96 14.29
C VAL A 337 5.28 9.50 14.74
N ILE A 338 4.37 10.43 15.02
CA ILE A 338 3.01 10.12 15.49
C ILE A 338 2.24 9.26 14.48
N PRO A 339 2.16 9.59 13.18
CA PRO A 339 1.51 8.74 12.18
C PRO A 339 2.09 7.32 12.11
N PHE A 340 3.42 7.19 12.23
CA PHE A 340 4.08 5.89 12.29
C PHE A 340 3.60 5.06 13.48
N LEU A 341 3.63 5.63 14.69
CA LEU A 341 3.25 4.91 15.90
C LEU A 341 1.80 4.47 15.88
N ILE A 342 0.88 5.33 15.43
CA ILE A 342 -0.55 4.99 15.33
C ILE A 342 -0.73 3.85 14.31
N ALA A 343 -0.10 3.96 13.13
CA ALA A 343 -0.21 2.93 12.09
C ALA A 343 0.40 1.60 12.54
N ALA A 344 1.57 1.61 13.19
CA ALA A 344 2.22 0.42 13.70
C ALA A 344 1.40 -0.26 14.81
N LEU A 345 0.79 0.52 15.71
CA LEU A 345 -0.10 0.03 16.74
C LEU A 345 -1.34 -0.63 16.13
N LEU A 346 -2.02 0.06 15.20
CA LEU A 346 -3.21 -0.47 14.53
C LEU A 346 -2.87 -1.72 13.71
N LYS A 347 -1.77 -1.73 12.97
CA LYS A 347 -1.31 -2.90 12.22
C LYS A 347 -1.05 -4.09 13.15
N THR A 348 -0.31 -3.87 14.23
CA THR A 348 -0.01 -4.91 15.22
C THR A 348 -1.29 -5.43 15.89
N ALA A 349 -2.28 -4.56 16.13
CA ALA A 349 -3.52 -4.93 16.78
C ALA A 349 -4.50 -5.69 15.86
N GLN A 350 -4.68 -5.25 14.61
CA GLN A 350 -5.73 -5.75 13.70
C GLN A 350 -5.23 -6.59 12.50
N GLY A 351 -3.94 -6.54 12.19
CA GLY A 351 -3.32 -7.37 11.16
C GLY A 351 -3.35 -6.82 9.72
N SER A 352 -4.18 -5.84 9.39
CA SER A 352 -4.30 -5.29 8.02
C SER A 352 -3.52 -3.99 7.87
N SER A 353 -2.51 -3.96 6.99
CA SER A 353 -1.77 -2.74 6.65
C SER A 353 -2.65 -1.71 5.95
N THR A 354 -3.49 -2.13 5.01
CA THR A 354 -4.42 -1.23 4.30
C THR A 354 -5.38 -0.54 5.26
N VAL A 355 -6.01 -1.30 6.18
CA VAL A 355 -6.91 -0.72 7.20
C VAL A 355 -6.16 0.20 8.16
N ALA A 356 -4.95 -0.17 8.57
CA ALA A 356 -4.11 0.68 9.41
C ALA A 356 -3.79 2.02 8.74
N ILE A 357 -3.41 2.02 7.45
CA ILE A 357 -3.16 3.23 6.66
C ILE A 357 -4.42 4.10 6.59
N ILE A 358 -5.56 3.52 6.20
CA ILE A 358 -6.83 4.23 6.03
C ILE A 358 -7.27 4.88 7.36
N THR A 359 -7.25 4.10 8.43
CA THR A 359 -7.69 4.58 9.75
C THR A 359 -6.74 5.63 10.30
N THR A 360 -5.42 5.41 10.20
CA THR A 360 -4.42 6.39 10.67
C THR A 360 -4.52 7.70 9.92
N SER A 361 -4.64 7.68 8.58
CA SER A 361 -4.76 8.90 7.79
C SER A 361 -6.00 9.71 8.18
N SER A 362 -7.13 9.05 8.45
CA SER A 362 -8.35 9.72 8.91
C SER A 362 -8.19 10.36 10.31
N ILE A 363 -7.46 9.70 11.21
CA ILE A 363 -7.18 10.21 12.56
C ILE A 363 -6.20 11.39 12.51
N VAL A 364 -5.17 11.31 11.67
CA VAL A 364 -4.08 12.29 11.60
C VAL A 364 -4.48 13.54 10.82
N PHE A 365 -5.40 13.43 9.86
CA PHE A 365 -5.80 14.53 8.99
C PHE A 365 -6.11 15.84 9.74
N PRO A 366 -7.00 15.85 10.75
CA PRO A 366 -7.30 17.08 11.50
C PRO A 366 -6.14 17.58 12.35
N LEU A 367 -5.13 16.74 12.58
CA LEU A 367 -3.94 17.11 13.35
C LEU A 367 -2.83 17.73 12.48
N LEU A 368 -2.94 17.69 11.14
CA LEU A 368 -1.92 18.20 10.22
C LEU A 368 -1.50 19.65 10.50
N PRO A 369 -2.45 20.61 10.70
CA PRO A 369 -2.07 21.98 11.02
C PRO A 369 -1.36 22.12 12.38
N LEU A 370 -1.71 21.26 13.35
CA LEU A 370 -1.07 21.22 14.66
C LEU A 370 0.37 20.72 14.59
N LEU A 371 0.63 19.78 13.67
CA LEU A 371 1.92 19.15 13.45
C LEU A 371 2.76 19.90 12.40
N GLN A 372 2.25 21.01 11.85
CA GLN A 372 2.85 21.78 10.75
C GLN A 372 3.15 20.95 9.50
N LEU A 373 2.26 19.96 9.21
CA LEU A 373 2.38 18.99 8.13
C LEU A 373 1.26 19.11 7.10
N ASP A 374 0.57 20.26 7.03
CA ASP A 374 -0.56 20.54 6.14
C ASP A 374 -0.14 20.96 4.72
N SER A 375 1.14 21.25 4.49
CA SER A 375 1.68 21.47 3.14
C SER A 375 1.61 20.20 2.29
N GLU A 376 1.60 20.33 0.95
CA GLU A 376 1.58 19.18 0.03
C GLU A 376 2.70 18.17 0.33
N MET A 377 3.92 18.65 0.55
CA MET A 377 5.06 17.78 0.89
C MET A 377 4.97 17.23 2.32
N GLY A 378 4.43 18.02 3.26
CA GLY A 378 4.14 17.55 4.63
C GLY A 378 3.17 16.37 4.63
N LYS A 379 2.08 16.46 3.86
CA LYS A 379 1.12 15.34 3.66
C LYS A 379 1.80 14.11 3.08
N VAL A 380 2.71 14.27 2.10
CA VAL A 380 3.47 13.15 1.53
C VAL A 380 4.32 12.48 2.62
N TRP A 381 5.03 13.24 3.44
CA TRP A 381 5.84 12.67 4.53
C TRP A 381 4.98 11.96 5.58
N VAL A 382 3.78 12.48 5.88
CA VAL A 382 2.81 11.79 6.74
C VAL A 382 2.40 10.45 6.13
N ILE A 383 2.07 10.41 4.83
CA ILE A 383 1.70 9.16 4.14
C ILE A 383 2.88 8.16 4.16
N MET A 384 4.10 8.63 3.96
CA MET A 384 5.27 7.77 4.06
C MET A 384 5.45 7.22 5.49
N SER A 385 5.29 8.06 6.49
CA SER A 385 5.42 7.68 7.91
C SER A 385 4.38 6.64 8.32
N LEU A 386 3.09 6.88 8.02
CA LEU A 386 2.04 5.87 8.32
C LEU A 386 2.17 4.61 7.46
N GLY A 387 2.66 4.72 6.23
CA GLY A 387 2.94 3.59 5.35
C GLY A 387 3.99 2.66 5.95
N VAL A 388 5.16 3.18 6.33
CA VAL A 388 6.22 2.37 6.97
C VAL A 388 5.79 1.86 8.35
N GLY A 389 4.96 2.62 9.10
CA GLY A 389 4.34 2.15 10.33
C GLY A 389 3.43 0.94 10.10
N SER A 390 2.62 0.98 9.03
CA SER A 390 1.67 -0.08 8.70
C SER A 390 2.30 -1.39 8.22
N MET A 391 3.58 -1.42 7.85
CA MET A 391 4.29 -2.64 7.51
C MET A 391 5.07 -3.24 8.68
N THR A 392 5.22 -2.49 9.76
CA THR A 392 5.96 -2.92 10.94
C THR A 392 5.24 -4.07 11.62
N ILE A 393 5.96 -5.15 11.96
CA ILE A 393 5.48 -6.35 12.67
C ILE A 393 4.29 -7.03 11.99
N SER A 394 4.55 -7.73 10.88
CA SER A 394 3.62 -8.72 10.33
C SER A 394 3.70 -10.02 11.15
N HIS A 395 2.60 -10.44 11.76
CA HIS A 395 2.56 -11.62 12.65
C HIS A 395 1.24 -12.40 12.51
N ALA A 396 0.95 -13.35 13.39
CA ALA A 396 -0.14 -14.31 13.24
C ALA A 396 -1.57 -13.72 13.13
N ASN A 397 -1.78 -12.43 13.38
CA ASN A 397 -3.07 -11.75 13.11
C ASN A 397 -3.18 -11.23 11.66
N ASP A 398 -2.12 -11.32 10.88
CA ASP A 398 -1.99 -10.81 9.52
C ASP A 398 -2.16 -11.94 8.49
N SER A 399 -3.03 -11.77 7.49
CA SER A 399 -3.20 -12.72 6.40
C SER A 399 -1.90 -12.95 5.62
N TYR A 400 -1.13 -11.88 5.41
CA TYR A 400 0.13 -11.94 4.69
C TYR A 400 1.16 -12.82 5.41
N PHE A 401 1.23 -12.78 6.74
CA PHE A 401 2.08 -13.67 7.53
C PHE A 401 1.76 -15.15 7.24
N TRP A 402 0.48 -15.52 7.20
CA TRP A 402 0.05 -16.89 6.92
C TRP A 402 0.32 -17.31 5.49
N ILE A 403 0.07 -16.43 4.53
CA ILE A 403 0.37 -16.71 3.12
C ILE A 403 1.86 -16.96 2.93
N VAL A 404 2.71 -16.08 3.48
CA VAL A 404 4.18 -16.23 3.40
C VAL A 404 4.64 -17.52 4.05
N SER A 405 4.17 -17.83 5.26
CA SER A 405 4.58 -19.03 5.98
C SER A 405 4.11 -20.33 5.29
N GLN A 406 2.84 -20.40 4.90
CA GLN A 406 2.26 -21.61 4.29
C GLN A 406 2.80 -21.87 2.88
N MET A 407 2.85 -20.85 2.04
CA MET A 407 3.35 -20.99 0.67
C MET A 407 4.83 -21.34 0.62
N SER A 408 5.62 -20.95 1.61
CA SER A 408 7.05 -21.31 1.68
C SER A 408 7.33 -22.55 2.53
N GLY A 409 6.31 -23.14 3.15
CA GLY A 409 6.48 -24.31 4.03
C GLY A 409 7.21 -24.00 5.34
N MET A 410 7.22 -22.75 5.79
CA MET A 410 7.79 -22.37 7.07
C MET A 410 6.83 -22.68 8.22
N ASP A 411 7.33 -23.26 9.30
CA ASP A 411 6.58 -23.33 10.55
C ASP A 411 6.43 -21.95 11.17
N VAL A 412 5.45 -21.82 12.05
CA VAL A 412 5.08 -20.51 12.68
C VAL A 412 6.28 -19.89 13.40
N LYS A 413 7.09 -20.69 14.08
CA LYS A 413 8.27 -20.22 14.82
C LYS A 413 9.33 -19.63 13.87
N THR A 414 9.57 -20.28 12.75
CA THR A 414 10.49 -19.79 11.71
C THR A 414 9.95 -18.53 11.07
N ALA A 415 8.64 -18.46 10.75
CA ALA A 415 8.02 -17.27 10.19
C ALA A 415 8.17 -16.05 11.13
N TYR A 416 7.97 -16.22 12.45
CA TYR A 416 8.22 -15.16 13.43
C TYR A 416 9.69 -14.71 13.47
N ARG A 417 10.64 -15.64 13.39
CA ARG A 417 12.07 -15.32 13.47
C ARG A 417 12.66 -14.75 12.19
N THR A 418 11.94 -14.85 11.10
CA THR A 418 12.43 -14.45 9.77
C THR A 418 11.54 -13.38 9.13
N HIS A 419 10.31 -13.70 8.73
CA HIS A 419 9.42 -12.76 8.08
C HIS A 419 9.02 -11.60 8.99
N THR A 420 8.55 -11.87 10.23
CA THR A 420 8.17 -10.82 11.19
C THR A 420 9.35 -9.91 11.53
N VAL A 421 10.55 -10.49 11.73
CA VAL A 421 11.76 -9.69 11.96
C VAL A 421 12.12 -8.86 10.72
N GLY A 422 11.95 -9.42 9.51
CA GLY A 422 12.19 -8.70 8.26
C GLY A 422 11.28 -7.48 8.10
N THR A 423 9.97 -7.62 8.38
CA THR A 423 9.03 -6.50 8.33
C THR A 423 9.28 -5.47 9.42
N PHE A 424 9.69 -5.92 10.63
CA PHE A 424 10.11 -5.01 11.70
C PHE A 424 11.34 -4.18 11.31
N ILE A 425 12.37 -4.82 10.75
CA ILE A 425 13.57 -4.12 10.26
C ILE A 425 13.18 -3.10 9.19
N GLN A 426 12.33 -3.48 8.22
CA GLN A 426 11.89 -2.55 7.19
C GLN A 426 11.09 -1.37 7.76
N GLY A 427 10.20 -1.60 8.73
CA GLY A 427 9.44 -0.54 9.38
C GLY A 427 10.32 0.46 10.11
N VAL A 428 11.30 -0.04 10.90
CA VAL A 428 12.23 0.81 11.66
C VAL A 428 13.17 1.58 10.72
N VAL A 429 13.79 0.89 9.76
CA VAL A 429 14.65 1.56 8.76
C VAL A 429 13.82 2.54 7.92
N GLY A 430 12.59 2.18 7.58
CA GLY A 430 11.65 3.06 6.87
C GLY A 430 11.38 4.34 7.63
N LEU A 431 11.14 4.27 8.95
CA LEU A 431 10.99 5.46 9.79
C LEU A 431 12.25 6.33 9.75
N VAL A 432 13.44 5.73 9.86
CA VAL A 432 14.72 6.47 9.78
C VAL A 432 14.85 7.18 8.43
N VAL A 433 14.55 6.49 7.32
CA VAL A 433 14.60 7.08 5.96
C VAL A 433 13.59 8.21 5.82
N VAL A 434 12.37 8.05 6.35
CA VAL A 434 11.34 9.09 6.34
C VAL A 434 11.80 10.31 7.15
N LEU A 435 12.35 10.10 8.33
CA LEU A 435 12.89 11.20 9.17
C LEU A 435 14.02 11.94 8.46
N ILE A 436 14.99 11.22 7.91
CA ILE A 436 16.10 11.83 7.16
C ILE A 436 15.54 12.64 5.98
N GLY A 437 14.64 12.07 5.19
CA GLY A 437 14.04 12.75 4.05
C GLY A 437 13.23 13.98 4.45
N TYR A 438 12.44 13.89 5.51
CA TYR A 438 11.66 15.01 6.06
C TYR A 438 12.57 16.16 6.52
N TYR A 439 13.62 15.86 7.31
CA TYR A 439 14.53 16.91 7.79
C TYR A 439 15.37 17.51 6.68
N LEU A 440 15.84 16.72 5.71
CA LEU A 440 16.54 17.24 4.55
C LEU A 440 15.64 18.20 3.75
N TRP A 441 14.38 17.81 3.54
CA TRP A 441 13.42 18.68 2.87
C TRP A 441 13.14 19.95 3.67
N SER A 442 12.87 19.84 4.98
CA SER A 442 12.60 21.00 5.87
C SER A 442 13.78 21.95 6.00
N PHE A 443 15.02 21.47 5.79
CA PHE A 443 16.21 22.31 5.80
C PHE A 443 16.45 23.04 4.48
N LEU A 444 16.00 22.47 3.35
CA LEU A 444 16.23 23.01 2.01
C LEU A 444 15.13 23.97 1.54
N PHE A 445 13.94 23.84 2.06
CA PHE A 445 12.73 24.57 1.66
C PHE A 445 11.96 25.10 2.86
#